data_2b6b45ec4b615932667e698ec6755c46
#
_entry.id   2b6b45ec4b615932667e698ec6755c46
#
_cell.length_a   1.000
_cell.length_b   1.000
_cell.length_c   1.000
_cell.angle_alpha   90.00
_cell.angle_beta   90.00
_cell.angle_gamma   90.00
#
_symmetry.space_group_name_H-M   'P 1'
#
loop_
_entity.id
_entity.type
_entity.pdbx_description
1 polymer ?
#
loop_
_entity_poly.entity_id
_entity_poly.type
_entity_poly.pdbx_seq_one_letter_code
_entity_poly.pdbx_strand_id
1 'polypeptide(L)'
;MKTTNRESIEKIFTEALAIPSFTNTETEKGIEAYLDQRIAQIPYFKEDPDHFGRYQVPQDHLHRSVNWALVDKGKKKTLILFHHHDTVDLEDYGQLSEIALDSDKVAAALKTLDKLPDMQADIASGQWKFGRGSCDMKAALALQLGVLEAYAADPSGGQVNLLYLSVGDEESYSRGMRGALGLLTNLQEKFDLDYVLAVDSEPFESDLEKEKVLHIGTVGKLMPVVVAQGVLSHMKEPLKGINALSLLVAIASQLDLHPDLADQALGERSPLPSWSYLRDLKEQYDVSTVLYAAGYFSVLHLKKTPQELLQRIDELSQEALDSFYKKYEHLQDQAGQDHMIARPRVITYQELEERCQAIEGYQDFRETSNKKAEQDFRNGTSYQSLAIQQIQRLLEFLGDKDPMVVIGFAPPYYPSMNCRFLDNTELKIESLIADYRQYLDQRGYSLKVEEYFMGINDTSYCALEKDVASYQVVLDSLATPAQIYDLDLDKIAQIQVPAINLGPWGKELHKRGERVYQEDFLATIPNYLLELLYHFDDL
;
A
#
# COMPACT_ATOMS: atom_id res chain seq x y z
N MET A 1 21.09 17.47 -25.22
CA MET A 1 20.15 16.87 -24.24
C MET A 1 19.04 17.87 -23.97
N LYS A 2 17.79 17.44 -24.03
CA LYS A 2 16.68 18.24 -23.56
C LYS A 2 16.66 18.14 -22.04
N THR A 3 16.34 19.24 -21.36
CA THR A 3 16.31 19.30 -19.90
C THR A 3 14.99 19.88 -19.45
N THR A 4 14.53 19.47 -18.31
CA THR A 4 13.39 20.06 -17.63
C THR A 4 13.72 21.45 -17.09
N ASN A 5 12.69 22.22 -16.75
CA ASN A 5 12.88 23.55 -16.16
C ASN A 5 12.95 23.44 -14.64
N ARG A 6 14.17 23.53 -14.08
CA ARG A 6 14.43 23.48 -12.65
C ARG A 6 13.60 24.48 -11.82
N GLU A 7 13.49 25.74 -12.31
CA GLU A 7 12.72 26.76 -11.61
C GLU A 7 11.22 26.45 -11.58
N SER A 8 10.69 25.87 -12.69
CA SER A 8 9.30 25.41 -12.72
C SER A 8 9.06 24.30 -11.72
N ILE A 9 9.93 23.29 -11.66
CA ILE A 9 9.82 22.17 -10.71
C ILE A 9 9.88 22.69 -9.27
N GLU A 10 10.83 23.56 -8.93
CA GLU A 10 10.95 24.12 -7.57
C GLU A 10 9.71 24.94 -7.19
N LYS A 11 9.14 25.69 -8.14
CA LYS A 11 7.89 26.42 -7.92
C LYS A 11 6.72 25.47 -7.68
N ILE A 12 6.56 24.42 -8.50
CA ILE A 12 5.53 23.39 -8.33
C ILE A 12 5.65 22.74 -6.95
N PHE A 13 6.87 22.35 -6.57
CA PHE A 13 7.16 21.75 -5.27
C PHE A 13 6.70 22.66 -4.11
N THR A 14 7.11 23.92 -4.15
CA THR A 14 6.79 24.88 -3.09
C THR A 14 5.27 25.12 -2.97
N GLU A 15 4.59 25.25 -4.12
CA GLU A 15 3.13 25.43 -4.16
C GLU A 15 2.40 24.17 -3.66
N ALA A 16 2.80 22.99 -4.12
CA ALA A 16 2.20 21.71 -3.72
C ALA A 16 2.44 21.38 -2.25
N LEU A 17 3.66 21.66 -1.72
CA LEU A 17 3.98 21.43 -0.32
C LEU A 17 3.08 22.25 0.61
N ALA A 18 2.75 23.48 0.25
CA ALA A 18 1.92 24.36 1.04
C ALA A 18 0.43 23.96 1.08
N ILE A 19 0.00 23.04 0.22
CA ILE A 19 -1.39 22.54 0.16
C ILE A 19 -1.52 21.31 1.07
N PRO A 20 -2.33 21.33 2.14
CA PRO A 20 -2.63 20.15 2.93
C PRO A 20 -3.29 19.06 2.06
N SER A 21 -2.85 17.83 2.19
CA SER A 21 -3.43 16.66 1.50
C SER A 21 -3.28 15.40 2.36
N PHE A 22 -3.81 15.45 3.59
CA PHE A 22 -3.69 14.32 4.50
C PHE A 22 -4.53 13.15 4.03
N THR A 23 -3.93 11.97 4.02
CA THR A 23 -4.55 10.73 3.55
C THR A 23 -5.91 10.49 4.19
N ASN A 24 -6.83 9.95 3.40
CA ASN A 24 -8.19 9.61 3.82
C ASN A 24 -8.96 10.79 4.45
N THR A 25 -8.70 12.02 3.97
CA THR A 25 -9.43 13.23 4.39
C THR A 25 -9.89 14.08 3.20
N GLU A 26 -10.83 15.00 3.45
CA GLU A 26 -11.28 15.98 2.44
C GLU A 26 -10.17 16.92 1.96
N THR A 27 -9.04 17.00 2.65
CA THR A 27 -7.94 17.90 2.28
C THR A 27 -7.25 17.49 0.98
N GLU A 28 -7.29 16.21 0.61
CA GLU A 28 -6.75 15.71 -0.66
C GLU A 28 -7.35 16.45 -1.89
N LYS A 29 -8.62 16.87 -1.82
CA LYS A 29 -9.26 17.63 -2.92
C LYS A 29 -8.59 18.95 -3.24
N GLY A 30 -7.86 19.53 -2.29
CA GLY A 30 -7.10 20.77 -2.50
C GLY A 30 -5.98 20.59 -3.52
N ILE A 31 -5.21 19.52 -3.40
CA ILE A 31 -4.12 19.22 -4.32
C ILE A 31 -4.66 18.75 -5.68
N GLU A 32 -5.77 17.98 -5.70
CA GLU A 32 -6.44 17.61 -6.95
C GLU A 32 -6.85 18.85 -7.77
N ALA A 33 -7.42 19.87 -7.10
CA ALA A 33 -7.83 21.12 -7.73
C ALA A 33 -6.62 21.93 -8.24
N TYR A 34 -5.51 21.94 -7.49
CA TYR A 34 -4.26 22.57 -7.90
C TYR A 34 -3.71 21.92 -9.17
N LEU A 35 -3.63 20.59 -9.22
CA LEU A 35 -3.14 19.84 -10.36
C LEU A 35 -3.98 20.08 -11.61
N ASP A 36 -5.31 20.03 -11.48
CA ASP A 36 -6.24 20.30 -12.57
C ASP A 36 -6.00 21.68 -13.19
N GLN A 37 -5.90 22.72 -12.32
CA GLN A 37 -5.62 24.08 -12.76
C GLN A 37 -4.24 24.22 -13.41
N ARG A 38 -3.23 23.56 -12.86
CA ARG A 38 -1.86 23.64 -13.37
C ARG A 38 -1.71 22.96 -14.72
N ILE A 39 -2.27 21.77 -14.89
CA ILE A 39 -2.27 21.02 -16.16
C ILE A 39 -3.04 21.82 -17.23
N ALA A 40 -4.19 22.39 -16.91
CA ALA A 40 -4.98 23.23 -17.82
C ALA A 40 -4.22 24.48 -18.31
N GLN A 41 -3.15 24.91 -17.64
CA GLN A 41 -2.34 26.06 -18.07
C GLN A 41 -1.27 25.69 -19.10
N ILE A 42 -0.92 24.40 -19.24
CA ILE A 42 0.05 23.93 -20.22
C ILE A 42 -0.51 24.15 -21.64
N PRO A 43 0.23 24.82 -22.56
CA PRO A 43 -0.28 25.15 -23.89
C PRO A 43 -0.86 23.97 -24.66
N TYR A 44 -0.22 22.80 -24.59
CA TYR A 44 -0.68 21.56 -25.22
C TYR A 44 -2.13 21.21 -24.81
N PHE A 45 -2.45 21.23 -23.52
CA PHE A 45 -3.77 20.89 -23.01
C PHE A 45 -4.83 21.99 -23.19
N LYS A 46 -4.39 23.23 -23.44
CA LYS A 46 -5.33 24.30 -23.88
C LYS A 46 -5.84 24.07 -25.29
N GLU A 47 -4.99 23.51 -26.16
CA GLU A 47 -5.33 23.21 -27.55
C GLU A 47 -6.12 21.90 -27.63
N ASP A 48 -5.87 20.95 -26.72
CA ASP A 48 -6.50 19.64 -26.70
C ASP A 48 -7.03 19.27 -25.29
N PRO A 49 -8.18 19.84 -24.88
CA PRO A 49 -8.73 19.65 -23.54
C PRO A 49 -9.25 18.23 -23.26
N ASP A 50 -9.39 17.38 -24.27
CA ASP A 50 -9.85 15.99 -24.10
C ASP A 50 -8.73 15.04 -23.64
N HIS A 51 -7.49 15.54 -23.55
CA HIS A 51 -6.31 14.79 -23.15
C HIS A 51 -5.92 14.96 -21.67
N PHE A 52 -6.72 15.60 -20.86
CA PHE A 52 -6.53 15.65 -19.42
C PHE A 52 -7.87 15.76 -18.68
N GLY A 53 -7.83 15.52 -17.38
CA GLY A 53 -9.02 15.70 -16.55
C GLY A 53 -8.89 15.02 -15.19
N ARG A 54 -10.03 14.95 -14.51
CA ARG A 54 -10.20 14.22 -13.26
C ARG A 54 -11.12 13.04 -13.46
N TYR A 55 -10.69 11.87 -12.99
CA TYR A 55 -11.50 10.66 -12.95
C TYR A 55 -11.91 10.39 -11.51
N GLN A 56 -13.20 10.50 -11.22
CA GLN A 56 -13.72 10.25 -9.88
C GLN A 56 -13.49 8.79 -9.50
N VAL A 57 -12.84 8.57 -8.35
CA VAL A 57 -12.61 7.23 -7.82
C VAL A 57 -13.96 6.56 -7.50
N PRO A 58 -14.24 5.38 -8.07
CA PRO A 58 -15.51 4.70 -7.84
C PRO A 58 -15.74 4.37 -6.37
N GLN A 59 -16.97 4.55 -5.89
CA GLN A 59 -17.40 4.23 -4.53
C GLN A 59 -16.58 4.90 -3.41
N ASP A 60 -15.80 5.94 -3.72
CA ASP A 60 -15.09 6.69 -2.69
C ASP A 60 -16.03 7.63 -1.93
N HIS A 61 -16.13 7.45 -0.62
CA HIS A 61 -17.02 8.23 0.24
C HIS A 61 -16.60 9.68 0.39
N LEU A 62 -15.33 10.02 0.12
CA LEU A 62 -14.79 11.37 0.07
C LEU A 62 -14.90 12.00 -1.32
N HIS A 63 -15.34 11.24 -2.33
CA HIS A 63 -15.45 11.69 -3.72
C HIS A 63 -14.14 12.25 -4.29
N ARG A 64 -13.01 11.61 -3.96
CA ARG A 64 -11.68 11.96 -4.49
C ARG A 64 -11.55 11.58 -5.95
N SER A 65 -10.57 12.13 -6.61
CA SER A 65 -10.35 11.92 -8.04
C SER A 65 -8.88 11.62 -8.34
N VAL A 66 -8.66 10.84 -9.39
CA VAL A 66 -7.35 10.72 -10.04
C VAL A 66 -7.21 11.87 -11.05
N ASN A 67 -6.16 12.68 -10.94
CA ASN A 67 -5.79 13.62 -11.99
C ASN A 67 -4.97 12.88 -13.05
N TRP A 68 -5.29 13.12 -14.32
CA TRP A 68 -4.56 12.50 -15.42
C TRP A 68 -4.33 13.46 -16.57
N ALA A 69 -3.25 13.22 -17.33
CA ALA A 69 -2.94 13.99 -18.53
C ALA A 69 -2.15 13.13 -19.53
N LEU A 70 -2.56 13.12 -20.79
CA LEU A 70 -1.95 12.35 -21.87
C LEU A 70 -1.30 13.28 -22.89
N VAL A 71 0.03 13.19 -23.03
CA VAL A 71 0.74 13.79 -24.17
C VAL A 71 0.78 12.73 -25.27
N ASP A 72 -0.11 12.85 -26.22
CA ASP A 72 -0.20 11.94 -27.38
C ASP A 72 0.78 12.40 -28.48
N LYS A 73 1.71 11.54 -28.83
CA LYS A 73 2.68 11.71 -29.91
C LYS A 73 2.29 10.94 -31.18
N GLY A 74 1.08 10.45 -31.24
CA GLY A 74 0.61 9.58 -32.31
C GLY A 74 1.27 8.20 -32.29
N LYS A 75 1.67 7.73 -31.10
CA LYS A 75 2.28 6.42 -30.86
C LYS A 75 1.27 5.49 -30.20
N LYS A 76 1.50 4.17 -30.27
CA LYS A 76 0.80 3.21 -29.42
C LYS A 76 1.49 3.07 -28.06
N LYS A 77 2.81 2.88 -28.08
CA LYS A 77 3.59 2.75 -26.85
C LYS A 77 3.41 3.96 -25.97
N THR A 78 3.06 3.72 -24.72
CA THR A 78 2.75 4.76 -23.73
C THR A 78 3.49 4.46 -22.44
N LEU A 79 4.29 5.40 -21.97
CA LEU A 79 4.92 5.37 -20.67
C LEU A 79 4.02 6.08 -19.67
N ILE A 80 3.82 5.47 -18.50
CA ILE A 80 3.04 6.05 -17.40
C ILE A 80 4.02 6.62 -16.37
N LEU A 81 3.87 7.90 -16.01
CA LEU A 81 4.45 8.47 -14.80
C LEU A 81 3.33 8.65 -13.79
N PHE A 82 3.48 8.09 -12.60
CA PHE A 82 2.49 8.26 -11.55
C PHE A 82 3.14 8.50 -10.19
N HIS A 83 2.40 9.09 -9.29
CA HIS A 83 2.77 9.37 -7.91
C HIS A 83 1.51 9.55 -7.08
N HIS A 84 1.64 9.39 -5.76
CA HIS A 84 0.57 9.82 -4.87
C HIS A 84 0.73 11.29 -4.45
N HIS A 85 -0.38 11.92 -4.09
CA HIS A 85 -0.41 13.32 -3.69
C HIS A 85 -0.85 13.53 -2.24
N ASP A 86 -1.30 12.48 -1.57
CA ASP A 86 -1.60 12.50 -0.15
C ASP A 86 -0.33 12.37 0.70
N THR A 87 -0.47 12.62 1.97
CA THR A 87 0.60 12.53 2.98
C THR A 87 0.01 12.00 4.28
N VAL A 88 0.82 11.41 5.15
CA VAL A 88 0.41 11.16 6.53
C VAL A 88 0.14 12.47 7.28
N ASP A 89 -0.45 12.37 8.47
CA ASP A 89 -0.82 13.52 9.30
C ASP A 89 0.40 14.27 9.91
N LEU A 90 0.13 15.19 10.84
CA LEU A 90 1.12 16.03 11.50
C LEU A 90 1.34 15.71 12.99
N GLU A 91 0.90 14.54 13.48
CA GLU A 91 1.00 14.20 14.91
C GLU A 91 2.45 14.25 15.41
N ASP A 92 3.40 13.77 14.62
CA ASP A 92 4.82 13.75 14.94
C ASP A 92 5.49 15.14 14.92
N TYR A 93 4.89 16.12 14.23
CA TYR A 93 5.36 17.51 14.23
C TYR A 93 5.07 18.25 15.56
N GLY A 94 4.03 17.86 16.30
CA GLY A 94 3.70 18.46 17.60
C GLY A 94 3.59 19.99 17.51
N GLN A 95 4.48 20.70 18.19
CA GLN A 95 4.48 22.18 18.18
C GLN A 95 4.86 22.81 16.82
N LEU A 96 5.42 22.03 15.91
CA LEU A 96 5.78 22.51 14.56
C LEU A 96 4.67 22.31 13.53
N SER A 97 3.50 21.78 13.90
CA SER A 97 2.40 21.46 12.98
C SER A 97 1.94 22.66 12.14
N GLU A 98 1.95 23.87 12.70
CA GLU A 98 1.55 25.09 11.97
C GLU A 98 2.51 25.47 10.84
N ILE A 99 3.75 25.00 10.88
CA ILE A 99 4.78 25.31 9.88
C ILE A 99 5.20 24.07 9.06
N ALA A 100 4.64 22.90 9.34
CA ALA A 100 5.06 21.62 8.77
C ALA A 100 5.03 21.56 7.24
N LEU A 101 4.23 22.41 6.60
CA LEU A 101 4.08 22.54 5.15
C LEU A 101 4.91 23.69 4.54
N ASP A 102 5.85 24.27 5.29
CA ASP A 102 6.72 25.36 4.85
C ASP A 102 8.18 24.96 5.07
N SER A 103 8.86 24.60 3.98
CA SER A 103 10.19 24.02 4.01
C SER A 103 11.23 24.89 4.74
N ASP A 104 11.20 26.21 4.51
CA ASP A 104 12.18 27.13 5.09
C ASP A 104 11.95 27.31 6.59
N LYS A 105 10.69 27.38 7.02
CA LYS A 105 10.34 27.48 8.43
C LYS A 105 10.66 26.20 9.20
N VAL A 106 10.39 25.02 8.61
CA VAL A 106 10.76 23.74 9.23
C VAL A 106 12.27 23.64 9.38
N ALA A 107 13.05 23.91 8.35
CA ALA A 107 14.53 23.91 8.42
C ALA A 107 15.05 24.87 9.51
N ALA A 108 14.51 26.09 9.58
CA ALA A 108 14.90 27.07 10.58
C ALA A 108 14.56 26.60 12.02
N ALA A 109 13.41 25.98 12.23
CA ALA A 109 13.01 25.45 13.52
C ALA A 109 13.91 24.25 13.94
N LEU A 110 14.14 23.29 13.03
CA LEU A 110 14.98 22.11 13.28
C LEU A 110 16.43 22.48 13.55
N LYS A 111 16.94 23.55 12.97
CA LYS A 111 18.30 24.07 13.28
C LYS A 111 18.50 24.36 14.77
N THR A 112 17.46 24.73 15.48
CA THR A 112 17.50 25.05 16.91
C THR A 112 17.06 23.89 17.80
N LEU A 113 16.10 23.09 17.35
CA LEU A 113 15.45 22.05 18.14
C LEU A 113 16.14 20.70 18.02
N ASP A 114 16.61 20.33 16.84
CA ASP A 114 17.27 19.07 16.58
C ASP A 114 18.80 19.24 16.62
N LYS A 115 19.48 18.42 17.41
CA LYS A 115 20.94 18.47 17.59
C LYS A 115 21.65 17.27 16.99
N LEU A 116 20.95 16.42 16.25
CA LEU A 116 21.57 15.29 15.56
C LEU A 116 22.56 15.81 14.49
N PRO A 117 23.79 15.29 14.47
CA PRO A 117 24.83 15.78 13.54
C PRO A 117 24.43 15.71 12.08
N ASP A 118 23.76 14.65 11.65
CA ASP A 118 23.28 14.46 10.29
C ASP A 118 22.25 15.55 9.89
N MET A 119 21.26 15.79 10.76
CA MET A 119 20.27 16.85 10.56
C MET A 119 20.93 18.23 10.43
N GLN A 120 21.87 18.54 11.29
CA GLN A 120 22.58 19.83 11.25
C GLN A 120 23.44 19.97 10.00
N ALA A 121 24.09 18.89 9.54
CA ALA A 121 24.85 18.88 8.29
C ALA A 121 23.97 19.12 7.08
N ASP A 122 22.81 18.45 6.99
CA ASP A 122 21.85 18.60 5.90
C ASP A 122 21.29 20.03 5.85
N ILE A 123 20.91 20.62 6.98
CA ILE A 123 20.47 22.02 7.06
C ILE A 123 21.59 22.97 6.63
N ALA A 124 22.83 22.76 7.10
CA ALA A 124 23.95 23.62 6.78
C ALA A 124 24.37 23.56 5.30
N SER A 125 24.17 22.42 4.66
CA SER A 125 24.48 22.24 3.24
C SER A 125 23.60 23.09 2.33
N GLY A 126 22.37 23.38 2.75
CA GLY A 126 21.36 24.06 1.92
C GLY A 126 20.90 23.24 0.72
N GLN A 127 21.17 21.92 0.69
CA GLN A 127 20.85 21.03 -0.42
C GLN A 127 19.56 20.21 -0.18
N TRP A 128 18.88 20.41 0.94
CA TRP A 128 17.70 19.68 1.32
C TRP A 128 16.48 20.57 1.46
N LYS A 129 15.32 20.06 1.06
CA LYS A 129 14.00 20.65 1.33
C LYS A 129 13.32 19.83 2.42
N PHE A 130 12.73 20.51 3.39
CA PHE A 130 12.12 19.93 4.59
C PHE A 130 10.60 20.07 4.57
N GLY A 131 9.91 19.29 5.40
CA GLY A 131 8.49 19.43 5.63
C GLY A 131 7.71 18.16 5.38
N ARG A 132 6.49 18.06 5.92
CA ARG A 132 5.60 16.92 5.68
C ARG A 132 5.25 16.83 4.20
N GLY A 133 5.46 15.62 3.63
CA GLY A 133 5.26 15.38 2.21
C GLY A 133 6.35 15.95 1.31
N SER A 134 7.43 16.54 1.88
CA SER A 134 8.53 17.06 1.06
C SER A 134 9.23 15.97 0.28
N CYS A 135 9.38 14.80 0.89
CA CYS A 135 9.98 13.61 0.33
C CYS A 135 8.90 12.63 -0.17
N ASP A 136 7.92 12.40 0.63
CA ASP A 136 6.86 11.42 0.48
C ASP A 136 5.49 12.11 0.34
N MET A 137 4.99 12.35 -1.01
CA MET A 137 5.94 12.36 -2.13
C MET A 137 5.71 13.55 -3.06
N LYS A 138 5.60 14.80 -2.49
CA LYS A 138 5.35 16.01 -3.31
C LYS A 138 6.57 16.43 -4.17
N ALA A 139 7.78 15.96 -3.83
CA ALA A 139 8.92 16.09 -4.72
C ALA A 139 8.72 15.29 -6.02
N ALA A 140 8.15 14.09 -5.92
CA ALA A 140 7.78 13.26 -7.06
C ALA A 140 6.68 13.91 -7.91
N LEU A 141 5.64 14.44 -7.27
CA LEU A 141 4.61 15.24 -7.94
C LEU A 141 5.26 16.37 -8.77
N ALA A 142 6.17 17.13 -8.16
CA ALA A 142 6.80 18.26 -8.81
C ALA A 142 7.69 17.85 -9.99
N LEU A 143 8.52 16.82 -9.80
CA LEU A 143 9.43 16.35 -10.86
C LEU A 143 8.66 15.76 -12.05
N GLN A 144 7.63 14.94 -11.81
CA GLN A 144 6.84 14.32 -12.87
C GLN A 144 5.99 15.34 -13.64
N LEU A 145 5.40 16.32 -12.93
CA LEU A 145 4.68 17.42 -13.58
C LEU A 145 5.63 18.30 -14.40
N GLY A 146 6.87 18.52 -13.95
CA GLY A 146 7.90 19.20 -14.72
C GLY A 146 8.33 18.43 -15.97
N VAL A 147 8.37 17.10 -15.91
CA VAL A 147 8.59 16.23 -17.10
C VAL A 147 7.42 16.37 -18.07
N LEU A 148 6.18 16.33 -17.56
CA LEU A 148 4.97 16.53 -18.37
C LEU A 148 5.01 17.88 -19.12
N GLU A 149 5.32 18.98 -18.42
CA GLU A 149 5.44 20.32 -19.00
C GLU A 149 6.49 20.34 -20.12
N ALA A 150 7.68 19.77 -19.87
CA ALA A 150 8.78 19.75 -20.84
C ALA A 150 8.48 18.89 -22.06
N TYR A 151 7.86 17.73 -21.86
CA TYR A 151 7.51 16.80 -22.93
C TYR A 151 6.35 17.33 -23.79
N ALA A 152 5.35 17.94 -23.17
CA ALA A 152 4.23 18.59 -23.86
C ALA A 152 4.66 19.81 -24.70
N ALA A 153 5.73 20.50 -24.31
CA ALA A 153 6.26 21.65 -25.05
C ALA A 153 6.92 21.29 -26.40
N ASP A 154 7.21 20.01 -26.65
CA ASP A 154 7.79 19.54 -27.91
C ASP A 154 6.83 18.60 -28.65
N PRO A 155 5.91 19.11 -29.44
CA PRO A 155 4.85 18.29 -30.05
C PRO A 155 5.37 17.29 -31.09
N SER A 156 6.55 17.47 -31.65
CA SER A 156 7.10 16.65 -32.74
C SER A 156 8.13 15.61 -32.29
N GLY A 157 8.64 15.72 -31.06
CA GLY A 157 9.67 14.85 -30.51
C GLY A 157 9.11 13.75 -29.63
N GLY A 158 9.94 12.71 -29.41
CA GLY A 158 9.64 11.59 -28.54
C GLY A 158 9.26 10.31 -29.26
N GLN A 159 9.54 9.18 -28.64
CA GLN A 159 9.29 7.83 -29.20
C GLN A 159 8.00 7.19 -28.66
N VAL A 160 7.50 7.65 -27.52
CA VAL A 160 6.33 7.10 -26.83
C VAL A 160 5.34 8.20 -26.47
N ASN A 161 4.09 7.86 -26.18
CA ASN A 161 3.17 8.75 -25.48
C ASN A 161 3.56 8.85 -24.02
N LEU A 162 3.16 9.92 -23.35
CA LEU A 162 3.31 10.08 -21.91
C LEU A 162 1.94 10.22 -21.25
N LEU A 163 1.60 9.28 -20.39
CA LEU A 163 0.45 9.37 -19.48
C LEU A 163 0.94 9.74 -18.08
N TYR A 164 0.45 10.84 -17.56
CA TYR A 164 0.69 11.30 -16.20
C TYR A 164 -0.52 10.99 -15.33
N LEU A 165 -0.30 10.45 -14.13
CA LEU A 165 -1.33 10.17 -13.13
C LEU A 165 -0.92 10.72 -11.77
N SER A 166 -1.87 11.31 -11.06
CA SER A 166 -1.72 11.66 -9.65
C SER A 166 -2.87 11.03 -8.88
N VAL A 167 -2.54 10.15 -7.94
CA VAL A 167 -3.50 9.36 -7.15
C VAL A 167 -3.50 9.80 -5.69
N GLY A 168 -4.55 9.51 -4.97
CA GLY A 168 -4.66 9.78 -3.52
C GLY A 168 -4.83 8.49 -2.72
N ASP A 169 -4.77 8.61 -1.38
CA ASP A 169 -5.00 7.51 -0.44
C ASP A 169 -3.92 6.40 -0.44
N GLU A 170 -2.73 6.67 -0.97
CA GLU A 170 -1.64 5.69 -0.96
C GLU A 170 -1.23 5.35 0.46
N GLU A 171 -1.04 6.36 1.29
CA GLU A 171 -0.63 6.32 2.70
C GLU A 171 -1.62 5.57 3.63
N SER A 172 -2.76 5.15 3.08
CA SER A 172 -3.78 4.38 3.83
C SER A 172 -4.17 3.10 3.13
N TYR A 173 -4.88 3.19 2.00
CA TYR A 173 -5.54 2.05 1.37
C TYR A 173 -5.38 1.97 -0.13
N SER A 174 -4.59 2.84 -0.75
CA SER A 174 -4.34 2.91 -2.22
C SER A 174 -5.65 2.94 -3.05
N ARG A 175 -6.68 3.60 -2.53
CA ARG A 175 -7.97 3.66 -3.21
C ARG A 175 -7.87 4.42 -4.54
N GLY A 176 -7.00 5.44 -4.60
CA GLY A 176 -6.73 6.20 -5.81
C GLY A 176 -6.20 5.32 -6.92
N MET A 177 -5.15 4.55 -6.66
CA MET A 177 -4.55 3.66 -7.68
C MET A 177 -5.48 2.50 -8.06
N ARG A 178 -6.16 1.88 -7.09
CA ARG A 178 -7.17 0.85 -7.41
C ARG A 178 -8.30 1.41 -8.28
N GLY A 179 -8.73 2.64 -8.01
CA GLY A 179 -9.72 3.34 -8.85
C GLY A 179 -9.17 3.69 -10.23
N ALA A 180 -7.88 4.03 -10.33
CA ALA A 180 -7.21 4.35 -11.60
C ALA A 180 -7.19 3.17 -12.59
N LEU A 181 -7.33 1.92 -12.15
CA LEU A 181 -7.44 0.77 -13.05
C LEU A 181 -8.58 0.93 -14.06
N GLY A 182 -9.74 1.45 -13.62
CA GLY A 182 -10.86 1.74 -14.53
C GLY A 182 -10.56 2.90 -15.47
N LEU A 183 -9.82 3.91 -15.05
CA LEU A 183 -9.37 5.00 -15.92
C LEU A 183 -8.38 4.47 -16.96
N LEU A 184 -7.38 3.69 -16.55
CA LEU A 184 -6.35 3.15 -17.44
C LEU A 184 -6.97 2.30 -18.57
N THR A 185 -7.90 1.40 -18.24
CA THR A 185 -8.65 0.62 -19.26
C THR A 185 -9.43 1.52 -20.22
N ASN A 186 -10.13 2.53 -19.70
CA ASN A 186 -10.89 3.45 -20.54
C ASN A 186 -9.98 4.27 -21.48
N LEU A 187 -8.80 4.70 -21.01
CA LEU A 187 -7.85 5.44 -21.83
C LEU A 187 -7.20 4.55 -22.89
N GLN A 188 -6.88 3.28 -22.56
CA GLN A 188 -6.40 2.29 -23.53
C GLN A 188 -7.37 2.15 -24.70
N GLU A 189 -8.66 1.97 -24.42
CA GLU A 189 -9.68 1.83 -25.45
C GLU A 189 -9.89 3.13 -26.24
N LYS A 190 -9.96 4.28 -25.54
CA LYS A 190 -10.25 5.58 -26.18
C LYS A 190 -9.15 6.03 -27.13
N PHE A 191 -7.88 5.80 -26.77
CA PHE A 191 -6.72 6.35 -27.48
C PHE A 191 -5.83 5.26 -28.13
N ASP A 192 -6.25 3.99 -28.14
CA ASP A 192 -5.49 2.82 -28.67
C ASP A 192 -4.07 2.75 -28.06
N LEU A 193 -3.98 2.83 -26.72
CA LEU A 193 -2.71 2.89 -25.99
C LEU A 193 -2.18 1.49 -25.65
N ASP A 194 -0.85 1.35 -25.70
CA ASP A 194 -0.12 0.18 -25.25
C ASP A 194 0.85 0.61 -24.12
N TYR A 195 0.54 0.23 -22.89
CA TYR A 195 1.35 0.61 -21.72
C TYR A 195 2.60 -0.25 -21.63
N VAL A 196 3.77 0.36 -21.82
CA VAL A 196 5.05 -0.37 -21.91
C VAL A 196 5.92 -0.26 -20.66
N LEU A 197 5.71 0.77 -19.84
CA LEU A 197 6.40 0.98 -18.57
C LEU A 197 5.59 1.96 -17.71
N ALA A 198 5.45 1.65 -16.43
CA ALA A 198 4.99 2.58 -15.41
C ALA A 198 6.16 2.95 -14.49
N VAL A 199 6.29 4.22 -14.16
CA VAL A 199 7.33 4.73 -13.26
C VAL A 199 6.68 5.45 -12.10
N ASP A 200 6.82 4.87 -10.92
CA ASP A 200 6.60 5.54 -9.65
C ASP A 200 7.85 6.32 -9.25
N SER A 201 7.69 7.32 -8.42
CA SER A 201 8.83 8.10 -7.94
C SER A 201 8.87 8.21 -6.41
N GLU A 202 8.52 7.09 -5.74
CA GLU A 202 8.70 6.94 -4.30
C GLU A 202 10.15 7.18 -3.89
N PRO A 203 10.38 7.90 -2.79
CA PRO A 203 11.73 8.19 -2.35
C PRO A 203 12.50 6.92 -1.97
N PHE A 204 13.81 6.99 -2.09
CA PHE A 204 14.70 5.98 -1.51
C PHE A 204 15.51 6.55 -0.36
N GLU A 205 15.89 5.71 0.58
CA GLU A 205 16.85 6.02 1.63
C GLU A 205 18.20 5.35 1.33
N SER A 206 19.29 6.07 1.51
CA SER A 206 20.66 5.56 1.36
C SER A 206 21.59 6.26 2.34
N ASP A 207 22.57 5.51 2.87
CA ASP A 207 23.66 6.05 3.68
C ASP A 207 24.76 6.70 2.82
N LEU A 208 24.73 6.51 1.50
CA LEU A 208 25.75 6.97 0.57
C LEU A 208 25.22 8.10 -0.32
N GLU A 209 25.73 9.31 -0.09
CA GLU A 209 25.32 10.53 -0.82
C GLU A 209 25.34 10.40 -2.36
N LYS A 210 26.28 9.63 -2.91
CA LYS A 210 26.43 9.47 -4.37
C LYS A 210 25.78 8.21 -4.93
N GLU A 211 25.10 7.44 -4.14
CA GLU A 211 24.40 6.26 -4.59
C GLU A 211 22.95 6.61 -4.90
N LYS A 212 22.48 6.22 -6.08
CA LYS A 212 21.07 6.26 -6.47
C LYS A 212 20.53 4.86 -6.48
N VAL A 213 19.24 4.71 -6.14
CA VAL A 213 18.58 3.42 -6.08
C VAL A 213 17.50 3.33 -7.14
N LEU A 214 17.42 2.18 -7.79
CA LEU A 214 16.35 1.81 -8.69
C LEU A 214 15.73 0.52 -8.16
N HIS A 215 14.43 0.53 -7.87
CA HIS A 215 13.71 -0.69 -7.55
C HIS A 215 12.96 -1.19 -8.79
N ILE A 216 13.10 -2.48 -9.09
CA ILE A 216 12.49 -3.10 -10.28
C ILE A 216 11.32 -4.02 -9.93
N GLY A 217 10.85 -3.92 -8.72
CA GLY A 217 9.71 -4.62 -8.18
C GLY A 217 9.27 -4.03 -6.85
N THR A 218 8.17 -4.54 -6.32
CA THR A 218 7.61 -4.16 -5.03
C THR A 218 7.16 -5.37 -4.24
N VAL A 219 7.29 -5.28 -2.91
CA VAL A 219 6.83 -6.31 -1.98
C VAL A 219 5.30 -6.39 -1.97
N GLY A 220 4.75 -7.60 -1.88
CA GLY A 220 3.33 -7.80 -1.62
C GLY A 220 3.02 -7.77 -0.12
N LYS A 221 1.76 -7.48 0.22
CA LYS A 221 1.28 -7.45 1.61
C LYS A 221 -0.03 -8.17 1.77
N LEU A 222 -0.06 -9.11 2.71
CA LEU A 222 -1.26 -9.70 3.28
C LEU A 222 -1.46 -9.21 4.71
N MET A 223 -2.71 -9.07 5.11
CA MET A 223 -3.07 -8.74 6.50
C MET A 223 -4.00 -9.80 7.07
N PRO A 224 -3.46 -10.91 7.63
CA PRO A 224 -4.27 -11.91 8.29
C PRO A 224 -4.97 -11.34 9.52
N VAL A 225 -6.27 -11.66 9.63
CA VAL A 225 -7.12 -11.39 10.78
C VAL A 225 -7.47 -12.71 11.43
N VAL A 226 -7.29 -12.80 12.74
CA VAL A 226 -7.54 -14.00 13.55
C VAL A 226 -8.59 -13.67 14.58
N VAL A 227 -9.72 -14.39 14.55
CA VAL A 227 -10.80 -14.24 15.53
C VAL A 227 -11.00 -15.57 16.24
N ALA A 228 -10.81 -15.58 17.56
CA ALA A 228 -10.99 -16.74 18.40
C ALA A 228 -12.35 -16.69 19.11
N GLN A 229 -13.07 -17.81 19.08
CA GLN A 229 -14.22 -18.12 19.91
C GLN A 229 -13.82 -19.11 20.99
N GLY A 230 -14.05 -18.77 22.24
CA GLY A 230 -13.85 -19.65 23.39
C GLY A 230 -15.12 -20.30 23.88
N VAL A 231 -15.06 -20.84 25.11
CA VAL A 231 -16.20 -21.35 25.85
C VAL A 231 -16.25 -20.61 27.19
N LEU A 232 -17.36 -19.92 27.44
CA LEU A 232 -17.52 -19.12 28.66
C LEU A 232 -17.48 -19.97 29.93
N SER A 233 -16.79 -19.46 30.94
CA SER A 233 -16.83 -19.95 32.30
C SER A 233 -16.69 -18.82 33.30
N HIS A 234 -17.05 -19.05 34.55
CA HIS A 234 -16.79 -18.09 35.62
C HIS A 234 -15.28 -18.08 35.94
N MET A 235 -14.71 -16.91 36.25
CA MET A 235 -13.27 -16.78 36.56
C MET A 235 -12.81 -17.66 37.73
N LYS A 236 -13.67 -18.07 38.64
CA LYS A 236 -13.34 -19.02 39.72
C LYS A 236 -13.15 -20.46 39.21
N GLU A 237 -13.63 -20.78 37.98
CA GLU A 237 -13.63 -22.12 37.38
C GLU A 237 -13.10 -22.08 35.95
N PRO A 238 -11.89 -21.55 35.71
CA PRO A 238 -11.36 -21.28 34.38
C PRO A 238 -11.17 -22.54 33.51
N LEU A 239 -11.05 -23.73 34.16
CA LEU A 239 -10.91 -24.99 33.45
C LEU A 239 -12.26 -25.62 33.03
N LYS A 240 -13.43 -25.00 33.38
CA LYS A 240 -14.74 -25.37 32.86
C LYS A 240 -15.12 -24.64 31.58
N GLY A 241 -14.25 -23.82 31.05
CA GLY A 241 -14.35 -23.10 29.78
C GLY A 241 -12.99 -22.97 29.11
N ILE A 242 -12.95 -22.39 27.92
CA ILE A 242 -11.72 -22.01 27.25
C ILE A 242 -11.78 -20.50 26.96
N ASN A 243 -10.80 -19.77 27.50
CA ASN A 243 -10.71 -18.34 27.26
C ASN A 243 -10.23 -18.07 25.83
N ALA A 244 -11.03 -17.38 25.02
CA ALA A 244 -10.68 -17.03 23.64
C ALA A 244 -9.35 -16.26 23.54
N LEU A 245 -9.06 -15.37 24.50
CA LEU A 245 -7.80 -14.65 24.52
C LEU A 245 -6.59 -15.59 24.70
N SER A 246 -6.75 -16.69 25.44
CA SER A 246 -5.68 -17.68 25.60
C SER A 246 -5.40 -18.44 24.30
N LEU A 247 -6.42 -18.74 23.49
CA LEU A 247 -6.26 -19.31 22.16
C LEU A 247 -5.52 -18.35 21.24
N LEU A 248 -5.96 -17.09 21.21
CA LEU A 248 -5.34 -16.06 20.39
C LEU A 248 -3.87 -15.80 20.76
N VAL A 249 -3.55 -15.75 22.06
CA VAL A 249 -2.16 -15.58 22.53
C VAL A 249 -1.28 -16.76 22.13
N ALA A 250 -1.81 -17.99 22.19
CA ALA A 250 -1.05 -19.18 21.76
C ALA A 250 -0.67 -19.07 20.27
N ILE A 251 -1.62 -18.68 19.41
CA ILE A 251 -1.39 -18.46 17.99
C ILE A 251 -0.44 -17.28 17.77
N ALA A 252 -0.67 -16.17 18.45
CA ALA A 252 0.19 -14.99 18.31
C ALA A 252 1.64 -15.28 18.67
N SER A 253 1.88 -16.03 19.73
CA SER A 253 3.24 -16.45 20.14
C SER A 253 3.93 -17.37 19.11
N GLN A 254 3.17 -18.12 18.33
CA GLN A 254 3.70 -19.01 17.29
C GLN A 254 4.00 -18.25 16.00
N LEU A 255 3.14 -17.28 15.62
CA LEU A 255 3.21 -16.60 14.34
C LEU A 255 4.11 -15.35 14.35
N ASP A 256 4.24 -14.68 15.51
CA ASP A 256 5.05 -13.46 15.60
C ASP A 256 6.51 -13.73 15.29
N LEU A 257 7.07 -12.96 14.37
CA LEU A 257 8.44 -13.11 13.88
C LEU A 257 8.78 -14.52 13.36
N HIS A 258 7.77 -15.31 12.93
CA HIS A 258 8.01 -16.68 12.47
C HIS A 258 8.71 -16.70 11.10
N PRO A 259 9.89 -17.36 10.99
CA PRO A 259 10.73 -17.28 9.78
C PRO A 259 10.10 -17.90 8.54
N ASP A 260 9.22 -18.91 8.68
CA ASP A 260 8.54 -19.55 7.55
C ASP A 260 7.51 -18.63 6.88
N LEU A 261 7.06 -17.57 7.54
CA LEU A 261 6.17 -16.57 6.98
C LEU A 261 6.90 -15.44 6.27
N ALA A 262 8.23 -15.34 6.45
CA ALA A 262 9.06 -14.50 5.59
C ALA A 262 9.29 -15.19 4.23
N ASP A 263 9.60 -14.37 3.23
CA ASP A 263 9.86 -14.84 1.87
C ASP A 263 11.27 -14.46 1.40
N GLN A 264 11.78 -15.19 0.39
CA GLN A 264 13.09 -14.91 -0.18
C GLN A 264 13.05 -15.08 -1.70
N ALA A 265 13.48 -14.06 -2.42
CA ALA A 265 13.59 -14.08 -3.87
C ALA A 265 14.74 -13.16 -4.34
N LEU A 266 15.41 -13.55 -5.42
CA LEU A 266 16.45 -12.75 -6.09
C LEU A 266 17.56 -12.25 -5.14
N GLY A 267 17.83 -12.97 -4.06
CA GLY A 267 18.85 -12.60 -3.07
C GLY A 267 18.35 -11.68 -1.95
N GLU A 268 17.11 -11.21 -2.02
CA GLU A 268 16.47 -10.38 -1.00
C GLU A 268 15.50 -11.19 -0.14
N ARG A 269 15.22 -10.68 1.05
CA ARG A 269 14.33 -11.31 2.02
C ARG A 269 13.31 -10.31 2.55
N SER A 270 12.04 -10.72 2.57
CA SER A 270 11.00 -9.90 3.18
C SER A 270 11.17 -9.80 4.70
N PRO A 271 10.70 -8.72 5.32
CA PRO A 271 10.60 -8.62 6.77
C PRO A 271 9.84 -9.78 7.40
N LEU A 272 10.15 -10.08 8.67
CA LEU A 272 9.39 -11.05 9.46
C LEU A 272 7.99 -10.48 9.78
N PRO A 273 6.95 -11.35 9.89
CA PRO A 273 5.62 -10.90 10.26
C PRO A 273 5.61 -10.31 11.68
N SER A 274 4.77 -9.31 11.91
CA SER A 274 4.62 -8.73 13.23
C SER A 274 3.18 -8.35 13.51
N TRP A 275 2.72 -8.62 14.74
CA TRP A 275 1.39 -8.28 15.19
C TRP A 275 1.22 -6.78 15.42
N SER A 276 0.15 -6.23 14.87
CA SER A 276 -0.21 -4.81 15.02
C SER A 276 -1.33 -4.60 16.05
N TYR A 277 -2.13 -5.64 16.31
CA TYR A 277 -3.29 -5.54 17.20
C TYR A 277 -3.64 -6.89 17.79
N LEU A 278 -3.96 -6.92 19.09
CA LEU A 278 -4.38 -8.13 19.80
C LEU A 278 -5.14 -7.75 21.05
N ARG A 279 -6.44 -8.13 21.14
CA ARG A 279 -7.27 -7.86 22.32
C ARG A 279 -8.47 -8.79 22.43
N ASP A 280 -9.12 -8.78 23.61
CA ASP A 280 -10.48 -9.31 23.76
C ASP A 280 -11.53 -8.39 23.11
N LEU A 281 -12.68 -8.96 22.75
CA LEU A 281 -13.81 -8.21 22.19
C LEU A 281 -14.93 -7.96 23.23
N LYS A 282 -14.60 -8.04 24.51
CA LYS A 282 -15.55 -7.82 25.60
C LYS A 282 -15.71 -6.33 25.86
N GLU A 283 -16.91 -5.80 25.69
CA GLU A 283 -17.18 -4.37 25.87
C GLU A 283 -17.33 -3.98 27.36
N GLN A 284 -17.87 -4.89 28.18
CA GLN A 284 -18.11 -4.63 29.59
C GLN A 284 -17.40 -5.66 30.48
N TYR A 285 -16.82 -5.18 31.57
CA TYR A 285 -16.23 -6.05 32.58
C TYR A 285 -17.30 -6.84 33.33
N ASP A 286 -17.10 -8.16 33.44
CA ASP A 286 -17.74 -9.05 34.35
C ASP A 286 -16.75 -10.14 34.80
N VAL A 287 -17.17 -11.02 35.73
CA VAL A 287 -16.31 -12.09 36.29
C VAL A 287 -16.35 -13.39 35.47
N SER A 288 -16.52 -13.31 34.14
CA SER A 288 -16.45 -14.44 33.22
C SER A 288 -15.16 -14.42 32.39
N THR A 289 -14.79 -15.58 31.82
CA THR A 289 -13.75 -15.67 30.78
C THR A 289 -14.20 -14.93 29.50
N VAL A 290 -13.27 -14.73 28.56
CA VAL A 290 -13.56 -14.03 27.31
C VAL A 290 -14.12 -15.00 26.28
N LEU A 291 -15.27 -14.66 25.67
CA LEU A 291 -15.89 -15.46 24.61
C LEU A 291 -15.25 -15.23 23.25
N TYR A 292 -14.96 -13.96 22.89
CA TYR A 292 -14.33 -13.60 21.62
C TYR A 292 -13.08 -12.76 21.85
N ALA A 293 -12.01 -13.08 21.11
CA ALA A 293 -10.80 -12.30 21.06
C ALA A 293 -10.34 -12.20 19.60
N ALA A 294 -9.70 -11.10 19.23
CA ALA A 294 -9.24 -10.90 17.87
C ALA A 294 -7.90 -10.17 17.78
N GLY A 295 -7.24 -10.39 16.68
CA GLY A 295 -6.02 -9.68 16.35
C GLY A 295 -5.72 -9.71 14.85
N TYR A 296 -4.76 -8.91 14.42
CA TYR A 296 -4.25 -8.91 13.06
C TYR A 296 -2.77 -8.58 13.02
N PHE A 297 -2.12 -9.02 11.94
CA PHE A 297 -0.70 -8.80 11.70
C PHE A 297 -0.44 -8.62 10.21
N SER A 298 0.76 -8.16 9.84
CA SER A 298 1.17 -8.00 8.45
C SER A 298 2.16 -9.09 8.07
N VAL A 299 1.99 -9.64 6.86
CA VAL A 299 2.93 -10.54 6.20
C VAL A 299 3.34 -9.91 4.88
N LEU A 300 4.62 -9.59 4.75
CA LEU A 300 5.19 -9.11 3.49
C LEU A 300 5.79 -10.29 2.73
N HIS A 301 5.52 -10.35 1.43
CA HIS A 301 5.95 -11.49 0.60
C HIS A 301 6.53 -11.02 -0.73
N LEU A 302 7.39 -11.83 -1.31
CA LEU A 302 8.05 -11.55 -2.58
C LEU A 302 7.51 -12.46 -3.68
N LYS A 303 7.66 -13.78 -3.51
CA LYS A 303 7.29 -14.79 -4.51
C LYS A 303 6.25 -15.80 -4.00
N LYS A 304 6.13 -15.97 -2.69
CA LYS A 304 5.10 -16.83 -2.11
C LYS A 304 3.72 -16.35 -2.49
N THR A 305 2.89 -17.28 -2.91
CA THR A 305 1.49 -16.99 -3.22
C THR A 305 0.66 -16.78 -1.95
N PRO A 306 -0.45 -16.04 -2.00
CA PRO A 306 -1.38 -15.93 -0.88
C PRO A 306 -1.88 -17.27 -0.37
N GLN A 307 -2.07 -18.26 -1.27
CA GLN A 307 -2.48 -19.61 -0.92
C GLN A 307 -1.43 -20.33 -0.05
N GLU A 308 -0.15 -20.25 -0.42
CA GLU A 308 0.95 -20.86 0.35
C GLU A 308 1.07 -20.21 1.74
N LEU A 309 0.90 -18.90 1.81
CA LEU A 309 0.95 -18.16 3.07
C LEU A 309 -0.24 -18.51 3.98
N LEU A 310 -1.47 -18.54 3.44
CA LEU A 310 -2.66 -18.90 4.20
C LEU A 310 -2.54 -20.33 4.75
N GLN A 311 -2.11 -21.28 3.90
CA GLN A 311 -1.90 -22.65 4.32
C GLN A 311 -0.87 -22.74 5.46
N ARG A 312 0.26 -22.02 5.36
CA ARG A 312 1.27 -22.06 6.41
C ARG A 312 0.81 -21.39 7.72
N ILE A 313 0.04 -20.30 7.62
CA ILE A 313 -0.58 -19.66 8.79
C ILE A 313 -1.56 -20.64 9.47
N ASP A 314 -2.39 -21.35 8.70
CA ASP A 314 -3.33 -22.34 9.22
C ASP A 314 -2.60 -23.48 9.94
N GLU A 315 -1.59 -24.11 9.32
CA GLU A 315 -0.77 -25.18 9.91
C GLU A 315 -0.14 -24.74 11.24
N LEU A 316 0.54 -23.61 11.26
CA LEU A 316 1.18 -23.07 12.47
C LEU A 316 0.17 -22.74 13.57
N SER A 317 -1.00 -22.23 13.19
CA SER A 317 -2.08 -21.93 14.12
C SER A 317 -2.66 -23.20 14.73
N GLN A 318 -2.83 -24.26 13.93
CA GLN A 318 -3.31 -25.54 14.44
C GLN A 318 -2.28 -26.19 15.39
N GLU A 319 -0.97 -26.13 15.06
CA GLU A 319 0.11 -26.58 15.94
C GLU A 319 0.09 -25.86 17.30
N ALA A 320 -0.15 -24.55 17.27
CA ALA A 320 -0.27 -23.73 18.48
C ALA A 320 -1.48 -24.15 19.35
N LEU A 321 -2.64 -24.35 18.72
CA LEU A 321 -3.85 -24.81 19.41
C LEU A 321 -3.68 -26.22 19.98
N ASP A 322 -3.01 -27.11 19.27
CA ASP A 322 -2.74 -28.46 19.73
C ASP A 322 -1.83 -28.48 20.97
N SER A 323 -0.82 -27.63 20.97
CA SER A 323 0.09 -27.45 22.11
C SER A 323 -0.63 -26.84 23.31
N PHE A 324 -1.49 -25.83 23.06
CA PHE A 324 -2.34 -25.22 24.08
C PHE A 324 -3.30 -26.25 24.68
N TYR A 325 -4.00 -27.02 23.85
CA TYR A 325 -5.02 -27.97 24.31
C TYR A 325 -4.42 -29.13 25.11
N LYS A 326 -3.26 -29.67 24.74
CA LYS A 326 -2.52 -30.68 25.53
C LYS A 326 -2.20 -30.17 26.93
N LYS A 327 -1.74 -28.90 27.03
CA LYS A 327 -1.49 -28.28 28.32
C LYS A 327 -2.80 -28.09 29.13
N TYR A 328 -3.87 -27.72 28.46
CA TYR A 328 -5.19 -27.51 29.06
C TYR A 328 -5.74 -28.83 29.63
N GLU A 329 -5.73 -29.95 28.87
CA GLU A 329 -6.12 -31.28 29.32
C GLU A 329 -5.31 -31.72 30.55
N HIS A 330 -4.00 -31.55 30.52
CA HIS A 330 -3.14 -31.88 31.67
C HIS A 330 -3.54 -31.11 32.94
N LEU A 331 -3.90 -29.84 32.83
CA LEU A 331 -4.38 -29.05 33.97
C LEU A 331 -5.76 -29.50 34.46
N GLN A 332 -6.67 -29.96 33.59
CA GLN A 332 -7.94 -30.56 33.95
C GLN A 332 -7.72 -31.87 34.72
N ASP A 333 -6.83 -32.75 34.26
CA ASP A 333 -6.47 -34.00 34.95
C ASP A 333 -5.95 -33.72 36.36
N GLN A 334 -5.04 -32.77 36.52
CA GLN A 334 -4.51 -32.36 37.82
C GLN A 334 -5.61 -31.81 38.78
N ALA A 335 -6.61 -31.14 38.19
CA ALA A 335 -7.74 -30.60 38.94
C ALA A 335 -8.88 -31.63 39.19
N GLY A 336 -8.75 -32.85 38.65
CA GLY A 336 -9.80 -33.89 38.75
C GLY A 336 -11.09 -33.51 38.01
N GLN A 337 -10.97 -32.79 36.90
CA GLN A 337 -12.10 -32.34 36.07
C GLN A 337 -12.29 -33.25 34.85
N ASP A 338 -13.54 -33.40 34.40
CA ASP A 338 -13.87 -34.12 33.19
C ASP A 338 -13.52 -33.30 31.94
N HIS A 339 -13.05 -33.96 30.87
CA HIS A 339 -12.76 -33.35 29.56
C HIS A 339 -14.08 -33.17 28.78
N MET A 340 -14.82 -32.12 29.11
CA MET A 340 -16.17 -31.84 28.55
C MET A 340 -16.12 -30.90 27.33
N ILE A 341 -14.98 -30.25 27.06
CA ILE A 341 -14.88 -29.21 26.02
C ILE A 341 -14.20 -29.82 24.81
N ALA A 342 -14.78 -29.59 23.62
CA ALA A 342 -14.20 -30.00 22.36
C ALA A 342 -12.83 -29.36 22.12
N ARG A 343 -11.96 -30.08 21.42
CA ARG A 343 -10.64 -29.57 21.00
C ARG A 343 -10.83 -28.34 20.09
N PRO A 344 -10.15 -27.23 20.36
CA PRO A 344 -10.17 -26.06 19.48
C PRO A 344 -9.71 -26.41 18.07
N ARG A 345 -10.34 -25.86 17.06
CA ARG A 345 -9.99 -26.03 15.64
C ARG A 345 -9.74 -24.70 14.97
N VAL A 346 -8.86 -24.69 13.99
CA VAL A 346 -8.72 -23.58 13.05
C VAL A 346 -9.65 -23.82 11.86
N ILE A 347 -10.28 -22.79 11.36
CA ILE A 347 -11.02 -22.77 10.10
C ILE A 347 -10.74 -21.47 9.36
N THR A 348 -10.85 -21.48 8.04
CA THR A 348 -10.76 -20.27 7.22
C THR A 348 -12.05 -19.46 7.26
N TYR A 349 -11.97 -18.18 6.89
CA TYR A 349 -13.16 -17.34 6.71
C TYR A 349 -14.10 -17.92 5.65
N GLN A 350 -13.57 -18.46 4.56
CA GLN A 350 -14.34 -19.12 3.51
C GLN A 350 -15.13 -20.32 4.09
N GLU A 351 -14.47 -21.19 4.86
CA GLU A 351 -15.16 -22.33 5.50
C GLU A 351 -16.25 -21.88 6.48
N LEU A 352 -16.02 -20.79 7.24
CA LEU A 352 -17.03 -20.23 8.12
C LEU A 352 -18.24 -19.75 7.31
N GLU A 353 -18.01 -19.03 6.20
CA GLU A 353 -19.08 -18.54 5.35
C GLU A 353 -19.87 -19.66 4.68
N GLU A 354 -19.20 -20.71 4.17
CA GLU A 354 -19.84 -21.90 3.61
C GLU A 354 -20.75 -22.61 4.63
N ARG A 355 -20.31 -22.73 5.89
CA ARG A 355 -21.15 -23.29 6.96
C ARG A 355 -22.37 -22.43 7.26
N CYS A 356 -22.21 -21.11 7.27
CA CYS A 356 -23.32 -20.19 7.48
C CYS A 356 -24.33 -20.20 6.32
N GLN A 357 -23.86 -20.36 5.08
CA GLN A 357 -24.72 -20.45 3.88
C GLN A 357 -25.70 -21.62 3.94
N ALA A 358 -25.37 -22.70 4.65
CA ALA A 358 -26.24 -23.84 4.85
C ALA A 358 -27.40 -23.59 5.84
N ILE A 359 -27.40 -22.46 6.55
CA ILE A 359 -28.40 -22.11 7.58
C ILE A 359 -29.51 -21.26 6.95
N GLU A 360 -30.77 -21.59 7.29
CA GLU A 360 -31.93 -20.80 6.87
C GLU A 360 -31.81 -19.33 7.33
N GLY A 361 -32.13 -18.37 6.43
CA GLY A 361 -32.05 -16.94 6.72
C GLY A 361 -30.68 -16.32 6.50
N TYR A 362 -29.69 -17.07 6.00
CA TYR A 362 -28.34 -16.55 5.75
C TYR A 362 -28.34 -15.31 4.85
N GLN A 363 -29.13 -15.29 3.76
CA GLN A 363 -29.15 -14.16 2.83
C GLN A 363 -29.61 -12.85 3.49
N ASP A 364 -30.68 -12.91 4.27
CA ASP A 364 -31.19 -11.74 5.00
C ASP A 364 -30.19 -11.26 6.08
N PHE A 365 -29.57 -12.22 6.77
CA PHE A 365 -28.49 -11.93 7.72
C PHE A 365 -27.32 -11.24 7.02
N ARG A 366 -26.85 -11.78 5.88
CA ARG A 366 -25.70 -11.26 5.15
C ARG A 366 -25.94 -9.83 4.63
N GLU A 367 -27.12 -9.60 4.06
CA GLU A 367 -27.52 -8.26 3.62
C GLU A 367 -27.53 -7.24 4.76
N THR A 368 -28.10 -7.63 5.90
CA THR A 368 -28.17 -6.77 7.10
C THR A 368 -26.76 -6.50 7.66
N SER A 369 -25.89 -7.51 7.72
CA SER A 369 -24.51 -7.39 8.18
C SER A 369 -23.69 -6.48 7.28
N ASN A 370 -23.86 -6.60 5.94
CA ASN A 370 -23.17 -5.75 4.97
C ASN A 370 -23.61 -4.28 5.08
N LYS A 371 -24.92 -4.01 5.16
CA LYS A 371 -25.45 -2.64 5.36
C LYS A 371 -24.89 -2.00 6.64
N LYS A 372 -24.78 -2.78 7.70
CA LYS A 372 -24.19 -2.29 8.95
C LYS A 372 -22.70 -1.98 8.78
N ALA A 373 -21.96 -2.85 8.10
CA ALA A 373 -20.53 -2.62 7.83
C ALA A 373 -20.31 -1.35 6.98
N GLU A 374 -21.14 -1.10 5.95
CA GLU A 374 -21.08 0.14 5.16
C GLU A 374 -21.32 1.37 6.02
N GLN A 375 -22.29 1.32 6.93
CA GLN A 375 -22.55 2.43 7.86
C GLN A 375 -21.37 2.63 8.82
N ASP A 376 -20.85 1.55 9.40
CA ASP A 376 -19.71 1.61 10.33
C ASP A 376 -18.47 2.17 9.61
N PHE A 377 -18.23 1.78 8.34
CA PHE A 377 -17.16 2.32 7.51
C PHE A 377 -17.29 3.83 7.29
N ARG A 378 -18.48 4.30 6.91
CA ARG A 378 -18.76 5.74 6.74
C ARG A 378 -18.59 6.53 8.04
N ASN A 379 -18.72 5.88 9.18
CA ASN A 379 -18.48 6.46 10.51
C ASN A 379 -17.00 6.38 10.95
N GLY A 380 -16.09 5.95 10.07
CA GLY A 380 -14.65 5.91 10.31
C GLY A 380 -14.11 4.61 10.91
N THR A 381 -14.89 3.50 10.89
CA THR A 381 -14.38 2.19 11.31
C THR A 381 -13.37 1.67 10.28
N SER A 382 -12.17 1.27 10.73
CA SER A 382 -11.11 0.74 9.86
C SER A 382 -11.50 -0.58 9.20
N TYR A 383 -10.87 -0.92 8.07
CA TYR A 383 -11.08 -2.20 7.39
C TYR A 383 -10.79 -3.40 8.30
N GLN A 384 -9.74 -3.32 9.12
CA GLN A 384 -9.37 -4.38 10.05
C GLN A 384 -10.45 -4.62 11.10
N SER A 385 -10.99 -3.55 11.67
CA SER A 385 -12.09 -3.63 12.62
C SER A 385 -13.38 -4.17 11.98
N LEU A 386 -13.67 -3.77 10.73
CA LEU A 386 -14.79 -4.31 9.98
C LEU A 386 -14.64 -5.81 9.72
N ALA A 387 -13.45 -6.27 9.32
CA ALA A 387 -13.17 -7.69 9.10
C ALA A 387 -13.39 -8.51 10.39
N ILE A 388 -12.88 -8.04 11.52
CA ILE A 388 -13.10 -8.66 12.83
C ILE A 388 -14.61 -8.75 13.14
N GLN A 389 -15.33 -7.65 12.97
CA GLN A 389 -16.78 -7.60 13.25
C GLN A 389 -17.58 -8.54 12.32
N GLN A 390 -17.21 -8.64 11.04
CA GLN A 390 -17.87 -9.55 10.09
C GLN A 390 -17.68 -11.02 10.50
N ILE A 391 -16.45 -11.40 10.86
CA ILE A 391 -16.16 -12.77 11.35
C ILE A 391 -16.94 -13.04 12.63
N GLN A 392 -16.95 -12.11 13.58
CA GLN A 392 -17.69 -12.28 14.84
C GLN A 392 -19.20 -12.47 14.58
N ARG A 393 -19.82 -11.65 13.72
CA ARG A 393 -21.24 -11.78 13.36
C ARG A 393 -21.56 -13.12 12.71
N LEU A 394 -20.68 -13.64 11.86
CA LEU A 394 -20.83 -14.96 11.26
C LEU A 394 -20.74 -16.08 12.31
N LEU A 395 -19.81 -15.99 13.26
CA LEU A 395 -19.73 -16.94 14.39
C LEU A 395 -21.01 -16.92 15.25
N GLU A 396 -21.53 -15.74 15.53
CA GLU A 396 -22.79 -15.57 16.26
C GLU A 396 -24.00 -16.15 15.50
N PHE A 397 -24.03 -15.95 14.16
CA PHE A 397 -25.07 -16.49 13.29
C PHE A 397 -24.97 -18.01 13.17
N LEU A 398 -23.75 -18.58 13.02
CA LEU A 398 -23.51 -20.02 13.00
C LEU A 398 -24.04 -20.70 14.29
N GLY A 399 -23.89 -20.02 15.42
CA GLY A 399 -24.39 -20.50 16.71
C GLY A 399 -23.68 -21.74 17.25
N ASP A 400 -22.59 -22.18 16.63
CA ASP A 400 -21.74 -23.26 17.15
C ASP A 400 -21.12 -22.83 18.50
N LYS A 401 -21.09 -23.70 19.47
CA LYS A 401 -20.61 -23.44 20.84
C LYS A 401 -19.22 -24.00 21.10
N ASP A 402 -18.68 -24.76 20.16
CA ASP A 402 -17.34 -25.32 20.26
C ASP A 402 -16.27 -24.21 20.12
N PRO A 403 -15.14 -24.34 20.80
CA PRO A 403 -14.05 -23.39 20.66
C PRO A 403 -13.44 -23.51 19.25
N MET A 404 -13.27 -22.37 18.60
CA MET A 404 -12.67 -22.32 17.26
C MET A 404 -11.91 -21.01 17.01
N VAL A 405 -11.04 -21.04 16.05
CA VAL A 405 -10.34 -19.85 15.57
C VAL A 405 -10.57 -19.72 14.07
N VAL A 406 -10.96 -18.54 13.64
CA VAL A 406 -11.19 -18.20 12.24
C VAL A 406 -10.04 -17.33 11.74
N ILE A 407 -9.46 -17.72 10.60
CA ILE A 407 -8.44 -16.95 9.89
C ILE A 407 -9.04 -16.41 8.60
N GLY A 408 -9.02 -15.11 8.44
CA GLY A 408 -9.37 -14.39 7.21
C GLY A 408 -8.35 -13.33 6.88
N PHE A 409 -8.64 -12.51 5.88
CA PHE A 409 -7.83 -11.35 5.54
C PHE A 409 -8.61 -10.06 5.72
N ALA A 410 -7.91 -9.00 6.13
CA ALA A 410 -8.40 -7.63 6.06
C ALA A 410 -7.72 -6.89 4.90
N PRO A 411 -8.45 -5.97 4.23
CA PRO A 411 -7.83 -5.04 3.29
C PRO A 411 -6.83 -4.09 4.00
N PRO A 412 -5.94 -3.46 3.20
CA PRO A 412 -5.72 -3.67 1.78
C PRO A 412 -4.80 -4.86 1.50
N TYR A 413 -5.02 -5.53 0.37
CA TYR A 413 -4.08 -6.48 -0.20
C TYR A 413 -3.26 -5.80 -1.28
N TYR A 414 -1.96 -6.04 -1.27
CA TYR A 414 -1.02 -5.59 -2.30
C TYR A 414 -0.38 -6.83 -2.95
N PRO A 415 -0.57 -7.07 -4.25
CA PRO A 415 0.20 -8.08 -4.96
C PRO A 415 1.70 -7.75 -4.95
N SER A 416 2.56 -8.75 -4.79
CA SER A 416 3.97 -8.57 -5.12
C SER A 416 4.14 -8.50 -6.64
N MET A 417 5.07 -7.68 -7.11
CA MET A 417 5.39 -7.54 -8.51
C MET A 417 6.89 -7.32 -8.69
N ASN A 418 7.50 -8.04 -9.64
CA ASN A 418 8.87 -7.81 -10.07
C ASN A 418 8.98 -7.96 -11.59
N CYS A 419 9.59 -6.99 -12.25
CA CYS A 419 9.73 -6.97 -13.70
C CYS A 419 10.43 -8.20 -14.28
N ARG A 420 11.28 -8.89 -13.49
CA ARG A 420 11.95 -10.12 -13.94
C ARG A 420 11.03 -11.33 -14.06
N PHE A 421 9.86 -11.30 -13.42
CA PHE A 421 8.90 -12.41 -13.41
C PHE A 421 7.68 -12.16 -14.30
N LEU A 422 7.61 -11.00 -14.94
CA LEU A 422 6.53 -10.69 -15.87
C LEU A 422 6.80 -11.33 -17.23
N ASP A 423 5.93 -12.23 -17.65
CA ASP A 423 5.95 -12.83 -18.97
C ASP A 423 5.36 -11.87 -20.03
N ASN A 424 5.82 -11.98 -21.27
CA ASN A 424 5.26 -11.26 -22.44
C ASN A 424 5.35 -9.73 -22.39
N THR A 425 6.32 -9.16 -21.68
CA THR A 425 6.59 -7.72 -21.73
C THR A 425 7.64 -7.41 -22.80
N GLU A 426 7.45 -6.30 -23.52
CA GLU A 426 8.47 -5.79 -24.45
C GLU A 426 9.65 -5.13 -23.72
N LEU A 427 9.48 -4.78 -22.45
CA LEU A 427 10.51 -4.14 -21.65
C LEU A 427 11.71 -5.07 -21.41
N LYS A 428 12.87 -4.64 -21.86
CA LYS A 428 14.14 -5.29 -21.52
C LYS A 428 14.72 -4.62 -20.29
N ILE A 429 14.33 -5.09 -19.12
CA ILE A 429 14.73 -4.47 -17.84
C ILE A 429 16.24 -4.29 -17.68
N GLU A 430 17.06 -5.22 -18.20
CA GLU A 430 18.51 -5.11 -18.16
C GLU A 430 19.05 -3.94 -19.03
N SER A 431 18.39 -3.68 -20.17
CA SER A 431 18.74 -2.53 -21.02
C SER A 431 18.41 -1.23 -20.31
N LEU A 432 17.26 -1.12 -19.68
CA LEU A 432 16.86 0.04 -18.88
C LEU A 432 17.84 0.29 -17.72
N ILE A 433 18.22 -0.77 -16.99
CA ILE A 433 19.21 -0.67 -15.91
C ILE A 433 20.57 -0.19 -16.43
N ALA A 434 21.01 -0.73 -17.56
CA ALA A 434 22.29 -0.34 -18.16
C ALA A 434 22.28 1.12 -18.63
N ASP A 435 21.20 1.57 -19.24
CA ASP A 435 21.00 2.94 -19.68
C ASP A 435 21.01 3.93 -18.52
N TYR A 436 20.22 3.66 -17.47
CA TYR A 436 20.19 4.51 -16.29
C TYR A 436 21.53 4.54 -15.56
N ARG A 437 22.25 3.41 -15.49
CA ARG A 437 23.60 3.36 -14.93
C ARG A 437 24.55 4.25 -15.73
N GLN A 438 24.54 4.16 -17.05
CA GLN A 438 25.36 5.01 -17.91
C GLN A 438 25.06 6.50 -17.72
N TYR A 439 23.79 6.86 -17.62
CA TYR A 439 23.36 8.22 -17.34
C TYR A 439 23.92 8.75 -16.01
N LEU A 440 23.87 7.94 -14.94
CA LEU A 440 24.37 8.29 -13.62
C LEU A 440 25.90 8.36 -13.56
N ASP A 441 26.62 7.40 -14.18
CA ASP A 441 28.08 7.36 -14.25
C ASP A 441 28.66 8.64 -14.87
N GLN A 442 28.03 9.17 -15.92
CA GLN A 442 28.41 10.43 -16.55
C GLN A 442 28.28 11.64 -15.61
N ARG A 443 27.53 11.51 -14.53
CA ARG A 443 27.27 12.56 -13.53
C ARG A 443 27.99 12.30 -12.19
N GLY A 444 28.77 11.22 -12.12
CA GLY A 444 29.55 10.85 -10.94
C GLY A 444 28.74 10.21 -9.81
N TYR A 445 27.57 9.63 -10.14
CA TYR A 445 26.75 8.83 -9.23
C TYR A 445 26.92 7.33 -9.53
N SER A 446 26.76 6.50 -8.52
CA SER A 446 26.63 5.04 -8.67
C SER A 446 25.16 4.62 -8.65
N LEU A 447 24.86 3.47 -9.27
CA LEU A 447 23.54 2.87 -9.25
C LEU A 447 23.53 1.58 -8.44
N LYS A 448 22.72 1.53 -7.38
CA LYS A 448 22.29 0.31 -6.73
C LYS A 448 20.94 -0.11 -7.32
N VAL A 449 20.83 -1.35 -7.76
CA VAL A 449 19.55 -1.93 -8.16
C VAL A 449 19.07 -2.80 -7.00
N GLU A 450 17.88 -2.52 -6.53
CA GLU A 450 17.16 -3.36 -5.57
C GLU A 450 16.04 -4.09 -6.30
N GLU A 451 15.94 -5.38 -6.05
CA GLU A 451 14.96 -6.22 -6.73
C GLU A 451 13.53 -5.88 -6.29
N TYR A 452 13.36 -5.46 -5.02
CA TYR A 452 12.06 -5.09 -4.47
C TYR A 452 12.15 -3.79 -3.65
N PHE A 453 11.20 -2.91 -3.85
CA PHE A 453 10.91 -1.87 -2.89
C PHE A 453 10.21 -2.51 -1.68
N MET A 454 10.84 -2.45 -0.49
CA MET A 454 10.32 -3.10 0.71
C MET A 454 9.28 -2.26 1.47
N GLY A 455 9.10 -1.00 1.11
CA GLY A 455 7.91 -0.22 1.41
C GLY A 455 6.74 -0.69 0.55
N ILE A 456 5.54 -0.50 1.00
CA ILE A 456 4.35 -0.83 0.23
C ILE A 456 4.05 0.39 -0.63
N ASN A 457 3.82 0.19 -1.93
CA ASN A 457 3.48 1.29 -2.84
C ASN A 457 2.50 0.84 -3.93
N ASP A 458 2.05 1.80 -4.70
CA ASP A 458 1.02 1.64 -5.73
C ASP A 458 1.48 0.86 -6.97
N THR A 459 2.79 0.61 -7.15
CA THR A 459 3.30 -0.26 -8.23
C THR A 459 2.76 -1.68 -8.14
N SER A 460 2.33 -2.12 -6.95
CA SER A 460 1.66 -3.39 -6.72
C SER A 460 0.44 -3.63 -7.61
N TYR A 461 -0.24 -2.56 -8.05
CA TYR A 461 -1.44 -2.65 -8.87
C TYR A 461 -1.19 -2.51 -10.38
N CYS A 462 0.07 -2.49 -10.80
CA CYS A 462 0.44 -2.34 -12.20
C CYS A 462 0.44 -3.67 -12.97
N ALA A 463 0.80 -4.78 -12.33
CA ALA A 463 0.84 -6.10 -12.97
C ALA A 463 0.66 -7.23 -11.95
N LEU A 464 0.28 -8.41 -12.45
CA LEU A 464 0.26 -9.67 -11.70
C LEU A 464 1.35 -10.61 -12.22
N GLU A 465 2.11 -11.23 -11.31
CA GLU A 465 3.13 -12.25 -11.67
C GLU A 465 2.53 -13.62 -12.00
N LYS A 466 1.29 -13.85 -11.61
CA LYS A 466 0.54 -15.10 -11.82
C LYS A 466 -0.80 -14.81 -12.46
N ASP A 467 -1.46 -15.85 -12.91
CA ASP A 467 -2.83 -15.75 -13.39
C ASP A 467 -3.79 -15.31 -12.26
N VAL A 468 -4.92 -14.72 -12.63
CA VAL A 468 -5.93 -14.20 -11.68
C VAL A 468 -6.41 -15.30 -10.71
N ALA A 469 -6.50 -16.55 -11.18
CA ALA A 469 -6.95 -17.67 -10.36
C ALA A 469 -6.01 -17.93 -9.15
N SER A 470 -4.73 -17.64 -9.28
CA SER A 470 -3.75 -17.76 -8.20
C SER A 470 -4.00 -16.79 -7.02
N TYR A 471 -4.77 -15.74 -7.26
CA TYR A 471 -5.12 -14.72 -6.25
C TYR A 471 -6.55 -14.88 -5.71
N GLN A 472 -7.35 -15.84 -6.23
CA GLN A 472 -8.74 -16.02 -5.84
C GLN A 472 -8.89 -16.24 -4.33
N VAL A 473 -7.94 -16.95 -3.71
CA VAL A 473 -7.92 -17.17 -2.26
C VAL A 473 -7.94 -15.86 -1.45
N VAL A 474 -7.38 -14.78 -1.99
CA VAL A 474 -7.44 -13.46 -1.33
C VAL A 474 -8.88 -12.98 -1.28
N LEU A 475 -9.57 -12.99 -2.42
CA LEU A 475 -10.96 -12.54 -2.52
C LEU A 475 -11.89 -13.39 -1.63
N ASP A 476 -11.69 -14.71 -1.62
CA ASP A 476 -12.48 -15.65 -0.82
C ASP A 476 -12.21 -15.53 0.69
N SER A 477 -11.05 -15.00 1.07
CA SER A 477 -10.64 -14.83 2.47
C SER A 477 -10.82 -13.41 3.00
N LEU A 478 -11.18 -12.43 2.14
CA LEU A 478 -11.45 -11.06 2.57
C LEU A 478 -12.74 -10.98 3.39
N ALA A 479 -12.60 -10.72 4.68
CA ALA A 479 -13.74 -10.60 5.58
C ALA A 479 -14.38 -9.19 5.56
N THR A 480 -14.26 -8.47 4.44
CA THR A 480 -14.81 -7.13 4.23
C THR A 480 -15.71 -7.15 3.01
N PRO A 481 -16.93 -6.58 3.07
CA PRO A 481 -17.84 -6.54 1.93
C PRO A 481 -17.22 -5.87 0.69
N ALA A 482 -17.46 -6.44 -0.50
CA ALA A 482 -16.95 -5.91 -1.76
C ALA A 482 -17.41 -4.46 -2.06
N GLN A 483 -18.56 -4.04 -1.50
CA GLN A 483 -19.05 -2.65 -1.59
C GLN A 483 -18.16 -1.65 -0.83
N ILE A 484 -17.33 -2.13 0.11
CA ILE A 484 -16.43 -1.31 0.91
C ILE A 484 -15.02 -1.38 0.37
N TYR A 485 -14.57 -2.57 0.00
CA TYR A 485 -13.25 -2.80 -0.59
C TYR A 485 -13.38 -3.71 -1.81
N ASP A 486 -13.01 -3.15 -2.96
CA ASP A 486 -12.96 -3.85 -4.24
C ASP A 486 -11.51 -3.96 -4.72
N LEU A 487 -11.14 -5.15 -5.18
CA LEU A 487 -9.85 -5.45 -5.80
C LEU A 487 -10.11 -6.09 -7.17
N ASP A 488 -9.99 -5.30 -8.22
CA ASP A 488 -10.24 -5.73 -9.59
C ASP A 488 -8.99 -6.38 -10.22
N LEU A 489 -8.76 -7.65 -9.87
CA LEU A 489 -7.64 -8.43 -10.37
C LEU A 489 -7.67 -8.59 -11.90
N ASP A 490 -8.86 -8.67 -12.50
CA ASP A 490 -9.02 -8.78 -13.95
C ASP A 490 -8.51 -7.54 -14.67
N LYS A 491 -8.77 -6.34 -14.11
CA LYS A 491 -8.23 -5.10 -14.68
C LYS A 491 -6.72 -4.99 -14.52
N ILE A 492 -6.16 -5.42 -13.38
CA ILE A 492 -4.70 -5.47 -13.22
C ILE A 492 -4.11 -6.39 -14.29
N ALA A 493 -4.68 -7.58 -14.49
CA ALA A 493 -4.24 -8.53 -15.52
C ALA A 493 -4.42 -8.00 -16.95
N GLN A 494 -5.45 -7.17 -17.21
CA GLN A 494 -5.67 -6.54 -18.51
C GLN A 494 -4.62 -5.44 -18.79
N ILE A 495 -4.31 -4.61 -17.80
CA ILE A 495 -3.33 -3.52 -17.91
C ILE A 495 -1.92 -4.08 -18.03
N GLN A 496 -1.53 -5.00 -17.16
CA GLN A 496 -0.31 -5.80 -17.14
C GLN A 496 0.94 -5.00 -17.55
N VAL A 497 1.18 -3.84 -16.95
CA VAL A 497 2.31 -2.96 -17.25
C VAL A 497 3.46 -3.19 -16.26
N PRO A 498 4.69 -3.46 -16.73
CA PRO A 498 5.85 -3.51 -15.85
C PRO A 498 6.07 -2.16 -15.17
N ALA A 499 6.34 -2.18 -13.87
CA ALA A 499 6.50 -0.96 -13.10
C ALA A 499 7.84 -0.95 -12.33
N ILE A 500 8.45 0.23 -12.28
CA ILE A 500 9.68 0.48 -11.52
C ILE A 500 9.46 1.64 -10.57
N ASN A 501 10.26 1.68 -9.49
CA ASN A 501 10.33 2.86 -8.65
C ASN A 501 11.66 3.60 -8.88
N LEU A 502 11.56 4.87 -9.27
CA LEU A 502 12.66 5.76 -9.57
C LEU A 502 12.39 7.15 -8.96
N GLY A 503 12.71 7.30 -7.69
CA GLY A 503 12.43 8.51 -6.92
C GLY A 503 13.68 9.21 -6.38
N PRO A 504 13.49 10.35 -5.69
CA PRO A 504 14.58 11.13 -5.13
C PRO A 504 15.11 10.54 -3.82
N TRP A 505 16.34 10.89 -3.47
CA TRP A 505 16.90 10.57 -2.18
C TRP A 505 16.18 11.33 -1.05
N GLY A 506 15.66 10.59 -0.08
CA GLY A 506 14.96 11.10 1.08
C GLY A 506 15.55 10.64 2.39
N LYS A 507 15.15 11.29 3.45
CA LYS A 507 15.49 10.91 4.84
C LYS A 507 14.33 11.19 5.77
N GLU A 508 14.21 10.34 6.79
CA GLU A 508 13.22 10.46 7.87
C GLU A 508 11.77 10.56 7.39
N LEU A 509 11.40 9.69 6.45
CA LEU A 509 10.03 9.57 5.98
C LEU A 509 9.07 9.39 7.17
N HIS A 510 7.89 10.01 7.10
CA HIS A 510 6.85 10.01 8.13
C HIS A 510 7.27 10.60 9.49
N LYS A 511 8.42 11.28 9.57
CA LYS A 511 8.91 11.94 10.79
C LYS A 511 9.03 13.45 10.60
N ARG A 512 9.08 14.20 11.70
CA ARG A 512 9.21 15.67 11.67
C ARG A 512 10.48 16.18 10.98
N GLY A 513 11.47 15.33 10.77
CA GLY A 513 12.72 15.61 10.06
C GLY A 513 12.70 15.22 8.59
N GLU A 514 11.54 14.90 8.05
CA GLU A 514 11.35 14.53 6.65
C GLU A 514 11.96 15.55 5.71
N ARG A 515 12.80 15.07 4.79
CA ARG A 515 13.52 15.91 3.85
C ARG A 515 13.92 15.20 2.57
N VAL A 516 13.98 15.96 1.47
CA VAL A 516 14.35 15.47 0.15
C VAL A 516 15.57 16.20 -0.40
N TYR A 517 16.46 15.46 -1.07
CA TYR A 517 17.65 16.01 -1.71
C TYR A 517 17.30 16.77 -2.99
N GLN A 518 17.64 18.07 -3.06
CA GLN A 518 17.18 18.96 -4.12
C GLN A 518 17.67 18.58 -5.52
N GLU A 519 18.93 18.15 -5.66
CA GLU A 519 19.48 17.85 -6.98
C GLU A 519 18.76 16.68 -7.66
N ASP A 520 18.24 15.73 -6.87
CA ASP A 520 17.54 14.58 -7.42
C ASP A 520 16.21 14.96 -8.06
N PHE A 521 15.34 15.65 -7.31
CA PHE A 521 14.01 15.97 -7.85
C PHE A 521 13.98 17.21 -8.75
N LEU A 522 15.00 18.08 -8.67
CA LEU A 522 15.06 19.28 -9.52
C LEU A 522 15.79 19.05 -10.84
N ALA A 523 16.65 18.03 -10.94
CA ALA A 523 17.50 17.86 -12.11
C ALA A 523 17.78 16.40 -12.48
N THR A 524 18.33 15.57 -11.58
CA THR A 524 18.86 14.25 -11.95
C THR A 524 17.76 13.35 -12.50
N ILE A 525 16.68 13.15 -11.76
CA ILE A 525 15.59 12.23 -12.12
C ILE A 525 14.72 12.81 -13.24
N PRO A 526 14.21 14.06 -13.15
CA PRO A 526 13.34 14.55 -14.20
C PRO A 526 14.04 14.67 -15.57
N ASN A 527 15.33 14.96 -15.60
CA ASN A 527 16.07 14.97 -16.86
C ASN A 527 16.27 13.56 -17.43
N TYR A 528 16.50 12.54 -16.58
CA TYR A 528 16.55 11.16 -17.05
C TYR A 528 15.20 10.67 -17.59
N LEU A 529 14.12 10.92 -16.87
CA LEU A 529 12.77 10.55 -17.32
C LEU A 529 12.42 11.24 -18.65
N LEU A 530 12.79 12.50 -18.81
CA LEU A 530 12.60 13.20 -20.08
C LEU A 530 13.44 12.57 -21.19
N GLU A 531 14.71 12.23 -20.93
CA GLU A 531 15.58 11.57 -21.89
C GLU A 531 15.03 10.20 -22.29
N LEU A 532 14.56 9.39 -21.33
CA LEU A 532 13.93 8.09 -21.55
C LEU A 532 12.74 8.15 -22.53
N LEU A 533 11.91 9.19 -22.45
CA LEU A 533 10.77 9.40 -23.36
C LEU A 533 11.21 9.65 -24.82
N TYR A 534 12.45 10.10 -25.03
CA TYR A 534 12.97 10.39 -26.37
C TYR A 534 13.74 9.23 -27.01
N HIS A 535 14.18 8.25 -26.23
CA HIS A 535 14.98 7.12 -26.76
C HIS A 535 14.50 5.73 -26.28
N PHE A 536 13.27 5.63 -25.79
CA PHE A 536 12.70 4.39 -25.23
C PHE A 536 12.79 3.19 -26.18
N ASP A 537 12.57 3.40 -27.49
CA ASP A 537 12.65 2.33 -28.49
C ASP A 537 14.09 1.83 -28.76
N ASP A 538 15.09 2.52 -28.23
CA ASP A 538 16.50 2.13 -28.36
C ASP A 538 16.91 1.12 -27.25
N LEU A 539 16.04 0.93 -26.24
CA LEU A 539 16.24 0.00 -25.13
C LEU A 539 15.67 -1.38 -25.44
#